data_aa0c9da75438966ea048fe19d89a5201
#
_entry.id   aa0c9da75438966ea048fe19d89a5201
#
_cell.length_a   1.000
_cell.length_b   1.000
_cell.length_c   1.000
_cell.angle_alpha   90.00
_cell.angle_beta   90.00
_cell.angle_gamma   90.00
#
_symmetry.space_group_name_H-M   'P 1'
#
loop_
_entity.id
_entity.type
_entity.pdbx_description
1 polymer ?
#
loop_
_entity_poly.entity_id
_entity_poly.type
_entity_poly.pdbx_seq_one_letter_code
_entity_poly.pdbx_strand_id
1 'polypeptide(L)'
;MCIKRIEEGRIIEIVSQKFLFPFCNSQYYFLGMKVVPIYEMTIYNAFLVFIIFSVIGWISEVIFVGLFVEHKFVNRGFLHGPLCPIYGFGGLVILLLPSRLYSTWIPLFLASMVLCTVVEYFSSWILEKLFHTLWWDYSKVPLNIHGRVCLIMSVLFGFLGLFVIRFAMPHIVNLLNSIGMVWAKRLALIILAIMLVDMGFTVKKLVDFRTALVKIKEFGESLKTRYGKESWFKGNSLTEMISSIEAQDKSGKEKIHPQLMEHIKKLQQKHPTIERFLLRFPTIRSRVYPESMNLLKHHFLLRQEKLQENQKGTLEKD
;
A
#
# COMPACT_ATOMS: atom_id res chain seq x y z
N MET A 1 18.54 40.80 9.80
CA MET A 1 18.98 41.54 8.63
C MET A 1 17.94 41.30 7.53
N CYS A 2 17.05 42.28 7.29
CA CYS A 2 16.00 42.17 6.27
C CYS A 2 16.61 42.41 4.90
N ILE A 3 16.49 41.45 3.97
CA ILE A 3 16.82 41.68 2.57
C ILE A 3 15.55 42.20 1.91
N LYS A 4 15.54 43.47 1.58
CA LYS A 4 14.53 44.08 0.71
C LYS A 4 14.89 43.71 -0.74
N ARG A 5 14.04 42.95 -1.40
CA ARG A 5 14.09 42.79 -2.86
C ARG A 5 13.06 43.70 -3.48
N ILE A 6 13.49 44.57 -4.35
CA ILE A 6 12.60 45.44 -5.16
C ILE A 6 12.45 44.72 -6.51
N GLU A 7 11.29 44.20 -6.79
CA GLU A 7 10.88 43.78 -8.14
C GLU A 7 9.62 44.57 -8.52
N GLU A 8 9.69 45.25 -9.65
CA GLU A 8 8.60 45.99 -10.31
C GLU A 8 7.87 47.07 -9.45
N GLY A 9 8.65 47.90 -8.72
CA GLY A 9 8.10 49.11 -8.08
C GLY A 9 7.09 48.88 -6.96
N ARG A 10 6.91 47.68 -6.44
CA ARG A 10 6.12 47.36 -5.27
C ARG A 10 7.00 46.79 -4.15
N ILE A 11 6.94 47.41 -2.98
CA ILE A 11 7.54 46.90 -1.76
C ILE A 11 6.64 45.76 -1.30
N ILE A 12 7.03 44.50 -1.55
CA ILE A 12 6.42 43.34 -0.91
C ILE A 12 7.17 43.15 0.42
N GLU A 13 6.54 43.58 1.50
CA GLU A 13 6.97 43.21 2.84
C GLU A 13 6.72 41.72 3.02
N ILE A 14 7.75 40.92 2.80
CA ILE A 14 7.73 39.53 3.24
C ILE A 14 7.84 39.59 4.76
N VAL A 15 6.68 39.59 5.44
CA VAL A 15 6.60 39.33 6.88
C VAL A 15 7.15 37.91 7.07
N SER A 16 8.42 37.87 7.43
CA SER A 16 9.11 36.64 7.74
C SER A 16 8.30 35.91 8.82
N GLN A 17 7.80 34.72 8.50
CA GLN A 17 7.27 33.76 9.48
C GLN A 17 8.40 33.25 10.42
N LYS A 18 9.19 34.17 10.96
CA LYS A 18 10.30 33.90 11.88
C LYS A 18 9.85 33.38 13.25
N PHE A 19 8.56 33.45 13.56
CA PHE A 19 8.07 33.05 14.86
C PHE A 19 7.82 31.55 15.04
N LEU A 20 7.65 30.79 13.96
CA LEU A 20 7.41 29.33 14.05
C LEU A 20 8.66 28.46 13.76
N PHE A 21 9.64 28.98 13.01
CA PHE A 21 10.87 28.27 12.70
C PHE A 21 12.09 29.20 12.68
N PRO A 22 12.73 29.47 13.86
CA PRO A 22 13.85 30.42 13.95
C PRO A 22 15.16 29.97 13.25
N PHE A 23 15.18 28.82 12.55
CA PHE A 23 16.38 28.23 11.95
C PHE A 23 16.39 28.17 10.42
N CYS A 24 15.53 28.93 9.75
CA CYS A 24 15.37 28.86 8.30
C CYS A 24 16.20 29.91 7.58
N ASN A 25 17.49 29.71 7.39
CA ASN A 25 18.29 30.52 6.45
C ASN A 25 19.63 29.87 6.05
N SER A 26 19.67 28.61 5.62
CA SER A 26 20.82 28.07 4.94
C SER A 26 20.37 27.30 3.70
N GLN A 27 20.76 27.79 2.52
CA GLN A 27 20.63 27.06 1.28
C GLN A 27 21.59 25.88 1.35
N TYR A 28 21.06 24.65 1.36
CA TYR A 28 21.86 23.45 1.40
C TYR A 28 22.12 22.95 -0.02
N TYR A 29 23.38 22.90 -0.39
CA TYR A 29 23.84 22.33 -1.63
C TYR A 29 24.50 20.99 -1.36
N PHE A 30 24.11 19.98 -2.11
CA PHE A 30 24.81 18.71 -2.18
C PHE A 30 25.26 18.47 -3.62
N LEU A 31 26.54 18.24 -3.84
CA LEU A 31 27.15 18.17 -5.18
C LEU A 31 26.83 19.40 -6.07
N GLY A 32 26.76 20.59 -5.48
CA GLY A 32 26.40 21.81 -6.20
C GLY A 32 24.91 22.00 -6.53
N MET A 33 24.06 21.04 -6.17
CA MET A 33 22.62 21.12 -6.41
C MET A 33 21.84 21.48 -5.14
N LYS A 34 20.82 22.37 -5.29
CA LYS A 34 20.00 22.85 -4.17
C LYS A 34 19.01 21.76 -3.73
N VAL A 35 18.99 21.41 -2.44
CA VAL A 35 17.93 20.64 -1.82
C VAL A 35 16.94 21.60 -1.16
N VAL A 36 15.68 21.53 -1.57
CA VAL A 36 14.62 22.43 -1.10
C VAL A 36 13.72 21.67 -0.11
N PRO A 37 13.60 22.16 1.14
CA PRO A 37 12.65 21.60 2.08
C PRO A 37 11.20 21.86 1.64
N ILE A 38 10.25 21.04 2.09
CA ILE A 38 8.85 21.11 1.66
C ILE A 38 8.19 22.46 1.96
N TYR A 39 8.56 23.11 3.06
CA TYR A 39 8.01 24.41 3.47
C TYR A 39 8.46 25.59 2.59
N GLU A 40 9.47 25.39 1.74
CA GLU A 40 9.89 26.35 0.72
C GLU A 40 9.26 26.06 -0.65
N MET A 41 8.54 24.95 -0.79
CA MET A 41 7.91 24.53 -2.06
C MET A 41 6.49 25.11 -2.19
N THR A 42 6.06 25.34 -3.43
CA THR A 42 4.63 25.54 -3.70
C THR A 42 3.86 24.25 -3.47
N ILE A 43 2.58 24.33 -3.11
CA ILE A 43 1.71 23.16 -2.89
C ILE A 43 1.66 22.25 -4.13
N TYR A 44 1.72 22.81 -5.33
CA TYR A 44 1.73 22.04 -6.57
C TYR A 44 3.04 21.25 -6.74
N ASN A 45 4.18 21.86 -6.42
CA ASN A 45 5.46 21.17 -6.47
C ASN A 45 5.56 20.09 -5.40
N ALA A 46 5.09 20.34 -4.18
CA ALA A 46 5.02 19.33 -3.12
C ALA A 46 4.14 18.13 -3.54
N PHE A 47 3.00 18.39 -4.19
CA PHE A 47 2.15 17.34 -4.74
C PHE A 47 2.84 16.55 -5.87
N LEU A 48 3.54 17.22 -6.78
CA LEU A 48 4.31 16.53 -7.83
C LEU A 48 5.44 15.68 -7.25
N VAL A 49 6.14 16.15 -6.21
CA VAL A 49 7.13 15.37 -5.46
C VAL A 49 6.49 14.13 -4.83
N PHE A 50 5.32 14.27 -4.21
CA PHE A 50 4.54 13.13 -3.70
C PHE A 50 4.25 12.09 -4.79
N ILE A 51 3.82 12.53 -5.97
CA ILE A 51 3.54 11.64 -7.11
C ILE A 51 4.82 10.94 -7.58
N ILE A 52 5.91 11.68 -7.74
CA ILE A 52 7.20 11.12 -8.18
C ILE A 52 7.66 10.03 -7.21
N PHE A 53 7.64 10.28 -5.90
CA PHE A 53 8.01 9.26 -4.92
C PHE A 53 7.04 8.08 -4.89
N SER A 54 5.74 8.33 -5.09
CA SER A 54 4.75 7.25 -5.19
C SER A 54 4.99 6.34 -6.41
N VAL A 55 5.44 6.89 -7.53
CA VAL A 55 5.83 6.13 -8.73
C VAL A 55 7.16 5.40 -8.51
N ILE A 56 8.18 6.07 -7.96
CA ILE A 56 9.47 5.43 -7.63
C ILE A 56 9.25 4.26 -6.67
N GLY A 57 8.43 4.44 -5.63
CA GLY A 57 8.07 3.38 -4.71
C GLY A 57 7.36 2.22 -5.39
N TRP A 58 6.44 2.51 -6.32
CA TRP A 58 5.80 1.47 -7.12
C TRP A 58 6.80 0.70 -7.99
N ILE A 59 7.71 1.39 -8.68
CA ILE A 59 8.79 0.76 -9.47
C ILE A 59 9.63 -0.15 -8.59
N SER A 60 10.06 0.34 -7.42
CA SER A 60 10.88 -0.42 -6.47
C SER A 60 10.18 -1.70 -5.99
N GLU A 61 8.88 -1.63 -5.67
CA GLU A 61 8.07 -2.79 -5.28
C GLU A 61 7.93 -3.81 -6.42
N VAL A 62 7.65 -3.34 -7.63
CA VAL A 62 7.50 -4.21 -8.80
C VAL A 62 8.81 -4.91 -9.15
N ILE A 63 9.94 -4.19 -9.11
CA ILE A 63 11.27 -4.76 -9.36
C ILE A 63 11.61 -5.77 -8.26
N PHE A 64 11.49 -5.39 -6.99
CA PHE A 64 11.83 -6.27 -5.88
C PHE A 64 11.02 -7.56 -5.89
N VAL A 65 9.69 -7.46 -5.98
CA VAL A 65 8.81 -8.64 -6.00
C VAL A 65 8.94 -9.43 -7.29
N GLY A 66 9.03 -8.75 -8.44
CA GLY A 66 9.16 -9.41 -9.74
C GLY A 66 10.45 -10.19 -9.89
N LEU A 67 11.58 -9.67 -9.38
CA LEU A 67 12.88 -10.33 -9.50
C LEU A 67 13.13 -11.37 -8.39
N PHE A 68 12.76 -11.07 -7.13
CA PHE A 68 13.21 -11.86 -5.98
C PHE A 68 12.13 -12.77 -5.37
N VAL A 69 10.84 -12.53 -5.66
CA VAL A 69 9.75 -13.27 -5.02
C VAL A 69 8.92 -14.08 -6.01
N GLU A 70 8.36 -13.43 -7.03
CA GLU A 70 7.37 -14.03 -7.92
C GLU A 70 7.95 -14.47 -9.28
N HIS A 71 9.13 -14.00 -9.67
CA HIS A 71 9.77 -14.19 -10.98
C HIS A 71 8.87 -13.83 -12.17
N LYS A 72 7.91 -12.93 -11.96
CA LYS A 72 6.96 -12.43 -12.98
C LYS A 72 6.54 -11.00 -12.65
N PHE A 73 6.04 -10.28 -13.67
CA PHE A 73 5.51 -8.94 -13.46
C PHE A 73 4.21 -8.99 -12.65
N VAL A 74 4.20 -8.36 -11.47
CA VAL A 74 3.01 -8.14 -10.64
C VAL A 74 2.87 -6.66 -10.35
N ASN A 75 1.77 -6.04 -10.76
CA ASN A 75 1.49 -4.65 -10.39
C ASN A 75 1.22 -4.54 -8.89
N ARG A 76 2.18 -4.00 -8.14
CA ARG A 76 2.13 -3.83 -6.67
C ARG A 76 1.49 -2.51 -6.22
N GLY A 77 0.99 -1.69 -7.15
CA GLY A 77 0.34 -0.42 -6.83
C GLY A 77 -0.87 -0.60 -5.90
N PHE A 78 -0.97 0.25 -4.88
CA PHE A 78 -2.15 0.29 -4.01
C PHE A 78 -3.38 0.76 -4.82
N LEU A 79 -3.20 1.80 -5.63
CA LEU A 79 -4.20 2.27 -6.59
C LEU A 79 -4.26 1.35 -7.83
N HIS A 80 -5.18 1.62 -8.75
CA HIS A 80 -5.21 0.91 -10.05
C HIS A 80 -4.01 1.27 -10.88
N GLY A 81 -3.66 2.56 -10.91
CA GLY A 81 -2.47 3.09 -11.56
C GLY A 81 -1.16 2.68 -10.84
N PRO A 82 -0.01 3.06 -11.44
CA PRO A 82 1.32 2.74 -10.94
C PRO A 82 1.72 3.66 -9.77
N LEU A 83 0.96 3.61 -8.69
CA LEU A 83 1.16 4.48 -7.52
C LEU A 83 1.14 3.69 -6.21
N CYS A 84 2.15 3.91 -5.39
CA CYS A 84 2.22 3.49 -3.99
C CYS A 84 2.27 4.73 -3.08
N PRO A 85 1.12 5.29 -2.66
CA PRO A 85 1.05 6.55 -1.93
C PRO A 85 1.86 6.60 -0.63
N ILE A 86 2.09 5.47 0.03
CA ILE A 86 2.88 5.38 1.26
C ILE A 86 4.31 5.90 1.06
N TYR A 87 4.92 5.64 -0.11
CA TYR A 87 6.25 6.16 -0.45
C TYR A 87 6.23 7.67 -0.71
N GLY A 88 5.14 8.17 -1.29
CA GLY A 88 4.91 9.60 -1.44
C GLY A 88 4.84 10.32 -0.09
N PHE A 89 4.07 9.78 0.85
CA PHE A 89 3.99 10.31 2.21
C PHE A 89 5.33 10.19 2.94
N GLY A 90 6.03 9.06 2.84
CA GLY A 90 7.35 8.87 3.42
C GLY A 90 8.35 9.91 2.91
N GLY A 91 8.39 10.14 1.59
CA GLY A 91 9.25 11.17 0.99
C GLY A 91 8.92 12.57 1.48
N LEU A 92 7.63 12.95 1.52
CA LEU A 92 7.22 14.27 2.03
C LEU A 92 7.57 14.46 3.51
N VAL A 93 7.40 13.44 4.35
CA VAL A 93 7.72 13.52 5.78
C VAL A 93 9.23 13.71 6.00
N ILE A 94 10.09 13.07 5.20
CA ILE A 94 11.55 13.31 5.24
C ILE A 94 11.87 14.77 4.89
N LEU A 95 11.14 15.37 3.95
CA LEU A 95 11.32 16.78 3.56
C LEU A 95 10.81 17.78 4.61
N LEU A 96 10.06 17.35 5.63
CA LEU A 96 9.72 18.17 6.80
C LEU A 96 10.88 18.31 7.78
N LEU A 97 11.91 17.47 7.67
CA LEU A 97 13.08 17.58 8.53
C LEU A 97 13.76 18.94 8.37
N PRO A 98 14.33 19.50 9.45
CA PRO A 98 15.13 20.71 9.35
C PRO A 98 16.27 20.55 8.35
N SER A 99 16.41 21.52 7.46
CA SER A 99 17.39 21.48 6.37
C SER A 99 18.83 21.29 6.84
N ARG A 100 19.17 21.69 8.07
CA ARG A 100 20.48 21.43 8.70
C ARG A 100 20.82 19.92 8.80
N LEU A 101 19.81 19.05 8.85
CA LEU A 101 20.04 17.60 8.87
C LEU A 101 20.42 17.04 7.50
N TYR A 102 20.12 17.76 6.42
CA TYR A 102 20.39 17.28 5.05
C TYR A 102 21.88 17.11 4.76
N SER A 103 22.75 17.88 5.44
CA SER A 103 24.20 17.76 5.32
C SER A 103 24.81 16.67 6.21
N THR A 104 24.07 16.17 7.19
CA THR A 104 24.56 15.17 8.15
C THR A 104 24.13 13.75 7.73
N TRP A 105 25.00 12.74 7.90
CA TRP A 105 24.69 11.37 7.52
C TRP A 105 23.88 10.62 8.58
N ILE A 106 24.45 10.52 9.78
CA ILE A 106 23.88 9.74 10.86
C ILE A 106 22.56 10.33 11.37
N PRO A 107 22.47 11.64 11.70
CA PRO A 107 21.22 12.24 12.13
C PRO A 107 20.11 12.17 11.08
N LEU A 108 20.44 12.36 9.79
CA LEU A 108 19.46 12.21 8.70
C LEU A 108 18.97 10.78 8.57
N PHE A 109 19.89 9.81 8.65
CA PHE A 109 19.55 8.38 8.65
C PHE A 109 18.57 8.03 9.78
N LEU A 110 18.92 8.38 11.03
CA LEU A 110 18.12 8.06 12.20
C LEU A 110 16.74 8.76 12.16
N ALA A 111 16.71 10.03 11.78
CA ALA A 111 15.46 10.77 11.66
C ALA A 111 14.55 10.19 10.57
N SER A 112 15.09 9.84 9.41
CA SER A 112 14.34 9.21 8.32
C SER A 112 13.83 7.83 8.73
N MET A 113 14.67 7.03 9.37
CA MET A 113 14.31 5.73 9.93
C MET A 113 13.10 5.83 10.84
N VAL A 114 13.11 6.74 11.83
CA VAL A 114 12.02 6.91 12.77
C VAL A 114 10.75 7.42 12.08
N LEU A 115 10.86 8.50 11.29
CA LEU A 115 9.69 9.12 10.65
C LEU A 115 8.98 8.20 9.68
N CYS A 116 9.72 7.50 8.81
CA CYS A 116 9.11 6.57 7.86
C CYS A 116 8.49 5.36 8.57
N THR A 117 9.10 4.86 9.67
CA THR A 117 8.52 3.81 10.51
C THR A 117 7.19 4.25 11.12
N VAL A 118 7.11 5.50 11.59
CA VAL A 118 5.86 6.09 12.08
C VAL A 118 4.80 6.14 10.97
N VAL A 119 5.16 6.62 9.78
CA VAL A 119 4.24 6.65 8.62
C VAL A 119 3.77 5.24 8.26
N GLU A 120 4.65 4.25 8.22
CA GLU A 120 4.30 2.86 7.92
C GLU A 120 3.36 2.28 8.97
N TYR A 121 3.65 2.50 10.26
CA TYR A 121 2.80 2.01 11.35
C TYR A 121 1.39 2.60 11.29
N PHE A 122 1.28 3.93 11.15
CA PHE A 122 -0.02 4.60 11.08
C PHE A 122 -0.79 4.24 9.81
N SER A 123 -0.12 4.10 8.66
CA SER A 123 -0.74 3.64 7.41
C SER A 123 -1.35 2.25 7.58
N SER A 124 -0.60 1.30 8.14
CA SER A 124 -1.09 -0.05 8.45
C SER A 124 -2.27 -0.01 9.41
N TRP A 125 -2.20 0.81 10.48
CA TRP A 125 -3.25 0.94 11.48
C TRP A 125 -4.55 1.52 10.89
N ILE A 126 -4.45 2.58 10.08
CA ILE A 126 -5.61 3.21 9.42
C ILE A 126 -6.28 2.22 8.47
N LEU A 127 -5.48 1.55 7.62
CA LEU A 127 -6.01 0.57 6.65
C LEU A 127 -6.69 -0.60 7.35
N GLU A 128 -6.12 -1.10 8.46
CA GLU A 128 -6.76 -2.17 9.24
C GLU A 128 -8.06 -1.69 9.90
N LYS A 129 -8.11 -0.47 10.43
CA LYS A 129 -9.34 0.09 11.01
C LYS A 129 -10.45 0.29 9.99
N LEU A 130 -10.11 0.74 8.79
CA LEU A 130 -11.09 1.01 7.71
C LEU A 130 -11.57 -0.28 7.03
N PHE A 131 -10.65 -1.20 6.74
CA PHE A 131 -10.93 -2.36 5.88
C PHE A 131 -10.83 -3.71 6.61
N HIS A 132 -10.50 -3.72 7.91
CA HIS A 132 -10.29 -4.93 8.72
C HIS A 132 -9.24 -5.88 8.15
N THR A 133 -8.27 -5.34 7.42
CA THR A 133 -7.29 -6.09 6.64
C THR A 133 -5.89 -5.49 6.81
N LEU A 134 -4.92 -6.34 7.13
CA LEU A 134 -3.49 -6.03 7.11
C LEU A 134 -2.93 -6.34 5.73
N TRP A 135 -2.28 -5.38 5.10
CA TRP A 135 -1.72 -5.50 3.74
C TRP A 135 -0.37 -6.18 3.72
N TRP A 136 0.39 -6.01 4.81
CA TRP A 136 1.66 -6.68 5.09
C TRP A 136 1.67 -7.15 6.54
N ASP A 137 2.49 -8.12 6.83
CA ASP A 137 2.57 -8.73 8.15
C ASP A 137 3.99 -9.16 8.49
N TYR A 138 4.60 -8.43 9.42
CA TYR A 138 5.92 -8.71 9.95
C TYR A 138 5.89 -9.50 11.27
N SER A 139 4.78 -10.11 11.66
CA SER A 139 4.67 -10.80 12.95
C SER A 139 5.66 -11.96 13.10
N LYS A 140 6.15 -12.54 12.00
CA LYS A 140 7.18 -13.59 11.98
C LYS A 140 8.62 -13.04 11.94
N VAL A 141 8.79 -11.73 11.76
CA VAL A 141 10.10 -11.08 11.67
C VAL A 141 10.52 -10.62 13.06
N PRO A 142 11.76 -10.87 13.51
CA PRO A 142 12.26 -10.38 14.79
C PRO A 142 12.16 -8.86 14.94
N LEU A 143 12.01 -8.38 16.19
CA LEU A 143 11.92 -6.96 16.51
C LEU A 143 10.83 -6.22 15.71
N ASN A 144 9.66 -6.86 15.58
CA ASN A 144 8.48 -6.20 15.02
C ASN A 144 7.62 -5.55 16.11
N ILE A 145 6.86 -4.52 15.74
CA ILE A 145 5.86 -3.87 16.59
C ILE A 145 4.48 -4.18 16.01
N HIS A 146 3.70 -5.00 16.71
CA HIS A 146 2.36 -5.44 16.34
C HIS A 146 2.26 -6.08 14.93
N GLY A 147 3.39 -6.58 14.37
CA GLY A 147 3.46 -7.08 13.00
C GLY A 147 3.28 -6.01 11.90
N ARG A 148 3.23 -4.71 12.27
CA ARG A 148 3.02 -3.60 11.33
C ARG A 148 4.31 -3.03 10.78
N VAL A 149 5.34 -2.98 11.63
CA VAL A 149 6.68 -2.49 11.32
C VAL A 149 7.71 -3.43 11.94
N CYS A 150 8.93 -3.46 11.40
CA CYS A 150 10.05 -4.22 11.97
C CYS A 150 11.37 -3.47 11.78
N LEU A 151 12.35 -3.80 12.63
CA LEU A 151 13.64 -3.11 12.64
C LEU A 151 14.36 -3.13 11.29
N ILE A 152 14.32 -4.25 10.56
CA ILE A 152 14.97 -4.40 9.25
C ILE A 152 14.40 -3.37 8.25
N MET A 153 13.07 -3.26 8.17
CA MET A 153 12.42 -2.28 7.28
C MET A 153 12.68 -0.85 7.73
N SER A 154 12.69 -0.61 9.04
CA SER A 154 13.04 0.71 9.60
C SER A 154 14.45 1.13 9.19
N VAL A 155 15.44 0.24 9.27
CA VAL A 155 16.82 0.50 8.83
C VAL A 155 16.87 0.80 7.33
N LEU A 156 16.14 0.06 6.50
CA LEU A 156 16.02 0.34 5.07
C LEU A 156 15.44 1.74 4.81
N PHE A 157 14.47 2.19 5.59
CA PHE A 157 13.92 3.56 5.48
C PHE A 157 14.95 4.62 5.83
N GLY A 158 15.87 4.36 6.77
CA GLY A 158 17.00 5.23 7.04
C GLY A 158 17.90 5.43 5.81
N PHE A 159 18.27 4.35 5.14
CA PHE A 159 19.04 4.41 3.89
C PHE A 159 18.26 5.06 2.76
N LEU A 160 16.98 4.76 2.63
CA LEU A 160 16.10 5.38 1.64
C LEU A 160 16.03 6.90 1.85
N GLY A 161 15.97 7.37 3.11
CA GLY A 161 15.99 8.79 3.44
C GLY A 161 17.28 9.48 3.01
N LEU A 162 18.42 8.85 3.21
CA LEU A 162 19.71 9.33 2.69
C LEU A 162 19.68 9.44 1.17
N PHE A 163 19.19 8.40 0.49
CA PHE A 163 19.08 8.38 -0.96
C PHE A 163 18.13 9.48 -1.47
N VAL A 164 16.95 9.62 -0.86
CA VAL A 164 15.97 10.65 -1.22
C VAL A 164 16.58 12.03 -1.15
N ILE A 165 17.18 12.41 -0.03
CA ILE A 165 17.68 13.78 0.18
C ILE A 165 18.92 14.05 -0.67
N ARG A 166 19.84 13.07 -0.79
CA ARG A 166 21.12 13.32 -1.41
C ARG A 166 21.18 13.09 -2.90
N PHE A 167 20.36 12.18 -3.39
CA PHE A 167 20.38 11.83 -4.81
C PHE A 167 19.07 12.19 -5.52
N ALA A 168 17.92 11.76 -5.03
CA ALA A 168 16.68 11.95 -5.74
C ALA A 168 16.22 13.42 -5.77
N MET A 169 16.20 14.09 -4.62
CA MET A 169 15.67 15.46 -4.52
C MET A 169 16.39 16.50 -5.37
N PRO A 170 17.73 16.55 -5.47
CA PRO A 170 18.39 17.49 -6.35
C PRO A 170 17.94 17.38 -7.81
N HIS A 171 17.80 16.16 -8.32
CA HIS A 171 17.31 15.91 -9.68
C HIS A 171 15.84 16.28 -9.85
N ILE A 172 15.00 15.95 -8.87
CA ILE A 172 13.58 16.29 -8.87
C ILE A 172 13.37 17.81 -8.86
N VAL A 173 14.11 18.54 -8.03
CA VAL A 173 14.05 20.01 -8.00
C VAL A 173 14.45 20.62 -9.33
N ASN A 174 15.52 20.14 -9.95
CA ASN A 174 15.94 20.60 -11.28
C ASN A 174 14.88 20.32 -12.34
N LEU A 175 14.26 19.14 -12.31
CA LEU A 175 13.15 18.78 -13.20
C LEU A 175 11.94 19.72 -13.01
N LEU A 176 11.54 19.98 -11.77
CA LEU A 176 10.40 20.87 -11.48
C LEU A 176 10.68 22.33 -11.91
N ASN A 177 11.92 22.80 -11.73
CA ASN A 177 12.33 24.11 -12.16
C ASN A 177 12.30 24.25 -13.70
N SER A 178 12.67 23.19 -14.44
CA SER A 178 12.63 23.22 -15.91
C SER A 178 11.21 23.17 -16.47
N ILE A 179 10.24 22.59 -15.76
CA ILE A 179 8.82 22.57 -16.16
C ILE A 179 8.20 23.97 -16.04
N GLY A 180 8.66 24.77 -15.09
CA GLY A 180 8.12 26.08 -14.79
C GLY A 180 6.77 26.06 -14.05
N MET A 181 6.47 27.14 -13.33
CA MET A 181 5.36 27.19 -12.36
C MET A 181 3.97 26.97 -12.99
N VAL A 182 3.73 27.53 -14.18
CA VAL A 182 2.41 27.42 -14.83
C VAL A 182 2.10 25.99 -15.25
N TRP A 183 3.09 25.31 -15.85
CA TRP A 183 2.94 23.94 -16.28
C TRP A 183 2.91 22.97 -15.08
N ALA A 184 3.72 23.21 -14.06
CA ALA A 184 3.67 22.42 -12.81
C ALA A 184 2.28 22.47 -12.16
N LYS A 185 1.64 23.65 -12.10
CA LYS A 185 0.27 23.79 -11.60
C LYS A 185 -0.75 23.00 -12.44
N ARG A 186 -0.71 23.14 -13.77
CA ARG A 186 -1.63 22.44 -14.68
C ARG A 186 -1.47 20.91 -14.55
N LEU A 187 -0.23 20.44 -14.58
CA LEU A 187 0.10 19.02 -14.44
C LEU A 187 -0.38 18.45 -13.09
N ALA A 188 -0.11 19.18 -12.00
CA ALA A 188 -0.55 18.78 -10.66
C ALA A 188 -2.07 18.64 -10.57
N LEU A 189 -2.84 19.58 -11.14
CA LEU A 189 -4.30 19.52 -11.12
C LEU A 189 -4.86 18.35 -11.96
N ILE A 190 -4.28 18.09 -13.13
CA ILE A 190 -4.68 16.95 -13.99
C ILE A 190 -4.40 15.63 -13.27
N ILE A 191 -3.19 15.46 -12.72
CA ILE A 191 -2.82 14.24 -11.99
C ILE A 191 -3.68 14.07 -10.74
N LEU A 192 -3.97 15.15 -10.02
CA LEU A 192 -4.86 15.12 -8.85
C LEU A 192 -6.26 14.61 -9.23
N ALA A 193 -6.84 15.12 -10.32
CA ALA A 193 -8.14 14.67 -10.79
C ALA A 193 -8.13 13.17 -11.12
N ILE A 194 -7.13 12.69 -11.87
CA ILE A 194 -6.96 11.26 -12.20
C ILE A 194 -6.80 10.42 -10.91
N MET A 195 -5.97 10.88 -9.98
CA MET A 195 -5.72 10.16 -8.72
C MET A 195 -6.98 10.08 -7.86
N LEU A 196 -7.80 11.14 -7.80
CA LEU A 196 -9.06 11.13 -7.04
C LEU A 196 -10.06 10.13 -7.63
N VAL A 197 -10.17 10.05 -8.95
CA VAL A 197 -11.01 9.05 -9.63
C VAL A 197 -10.52 7.64 -9.33
N ASP A 198 -9.22 7.37 -9.48
CA ASP A 198 -8.62 6.07 -9.16
C ASP A 198 -8.80 5.69 -7.68
N MET A 199 -8.62 6.66 -6.77
CA MET A 199 -8.86 6.49 -5.34
C MET A 199 -10.33 6.06 -5.07
N GLY A 200 -11.30 6.71 -5.69
CA GLY A 200 -12.71 6.37 -5.57
C GLY A 200 -13.00 4.94 -5.98
N PHE A 201 -12.48 4.50 -7.14
CA PHE A 201 -12.60 3.11 -7.59
C PHE A 201 -11.89 2.13 -6.67
N THR A 202 -10.71 2.48 -6.17
CA THR A 202 -9.94 1.63 -5.25
C THR A 202 -10.66 1.47 -3.92
N VAL A 203 -11.14 2.56 -3.31
CA VAL A 203 -11.88 2.52 -2.04
C VAL A 203 -13.16 1.69 -2.18
N LYS A 204 -13.93 1.87 -3.28
CA LYS A 204 -15.11 1.04 -3.54
C LYS A 204 -14.78 -0.45 -3.53
N LYS A 205 -13.71 -0.85 -4.24
CA LYS A 205 -13.28 -2.26 -4.27
C LYS A 205 -12.79 -2.78 -2.91
N LEU A 206 -12.20 -1.93 -2.09
CA LEU A 206 -11.80 -2.28 -0.73
C LEU A 206 -13.01 -2.50 0.19
N VAL A 207 -14.04 -1.67 0.03
CA VAL A 207 -15.33 -1.84 0.74
C VAL A 207 -16.02 -3.13 0.30
N ASP A 208 -16.04 -3.42 -1.00
CA ASP A 208 -16.58 -4.66 -1.54
C ASP A 208 -15.84 -5.89 -0.98
N PHE A 209 -14.50 -5.80 -0.91
CA PHE A 209 -13.66 -6.86 -0.32
C PHE A 209 -13.98 -7.09 1.16
N ARG A 210 -14.06 -6.01 1.96
CA ARG A 210 -14.46 -6.08 3.38
C ARG A 210 -15.85 -6.71 3.51
N THR A 211 -16.81 -6.28 2.69
CA THR A 211 -18.19 -6.81 2.70
C THR A 211 -18.22 -8.32 2.40
N ALA A 212 -17.36 -8.78 1.47
CA ALA A 212 -17.23 -10.21 1.19
C ALA A 212 -16.72 -10.98 2.42
N LEU A 213 -15.73 -10.46 3.15
CA LEU A 213 -15.24 -11.10 4.38
C LEU A 213 -16.32 -11.22 5.45
N VAL A 214 -17.14 -10.18 5.63
CA VAL A 214 -18.28 -10.20 6.57
C VAL A 214 -19.30 -11.25 6.18
N LYS A 215 -19.74 -11.27 4.92
CA LYS A 215 -20.73 -12.25 4.42
C LYS A 215 -20.23 -13.70 4.56
N ILE A 216 -18.95 -13.96 4.33
CA ILE A 216 -18.35 -15.28 4.50
C ILE A 216 -18.37 -15.68 5.98
N LYS A 217 -18.09 -14.75 6.90
CA LYS A 217 -18.17 -15.01 8.34
C LYS A 217 -19.61 -15.36 8.75
N GLU A 218 -20.58 -14.53 8.39
CA GLU A 218 -22.02 -14.76 8.68
C GLU A 218 -22.51 -16.09 8.12
N PHE A 219 -22.06 -16.44 6.91
CA PHE A 219 -22.34 -17.74 6.31
C PHE A 219 -21.77 -18.88 7.16
N GLY A 220 -20.52 -18.81 7.59
CA GLY A 220 -19.89 -19.80 8.48
C GLY A 220 -20.63 -19.97 9.82
N GLU A 221 -21.08 -18.86 10.42
CA GLU A 221 -21.90 -18.89 11.65
C GLU A 221 -23.26 -19.56 11.41
N SER A 222 -23.89 -19.31 10.26
CA SER A 222 -25.13 -19.97 9.88
C SER A 222 -24.97 -21.49 9.70
N LEU A 223 -23.85 -21.94 9.11
CA LEU A 223 -23.52 -23.34 8.97
C LEU A 223 -23.32 -24.01 10.34
N LYS A 224 -22.60 -23.38 11.24
CA LYS A 224 -22.42 -23.88 12.63
C LYS A 224 -23.74 -24.02 13.37
N THR A 225 -24.61 -23.03 13.24
CA THR A 225 -25.92 -23.06 13.90
C THR A 225 -26.80 -24.18 13.35
N ARG A 226 -26.74 -24.42 12.03
CA ARG A 226 -27.61 -25.39 11.35
C ARG A 226 -27.10 -26.84 11.50
N TYR A 227 -25.82 -27.06 11.33
CA TYR A 227 -25.22 -28.41 11.27
C TYR A 227 -24.28 -28.73 12.43
N GLY A 228 -24.02 -27.81 13.35
CA GLY A 228 -23.03 -27.98 14.40
C GLY A 228 -23.30 -29.14 15.38
N LYS A 229 -24.51 -29.69 15.40
CA LYS A 229 -24.89 -30.86 16.21
C LYS A 229 -24.73 -32.19 15.45
N GLU A 230 -24.52 -32.13 14.13
CA GLU A 230 -24.39 -33.32 13.30
C GLU A 230 -23.02 -33.97 13.47
N SER A 231 -22.98 -35.29 13.65
CA SER A 231 -21.73 -36.02 13.89
C SER A 231 -20.74 -36.00 12.73
N TRP A 232 -21.23 -35.80 11.50
CA TRP A 232 -20.43 -35.69 10.28
C TRP A 232 -19.89 -34.28 10.04
N PHE A 233 -20.43 -33.26 10.72
CA PHE A 233 -20.05 -31.88 10.50
C PHE A 233 -18.76 -31.51 11.24
N LYS A 234 -17.71 -31.17 10.49
CA LYS A 234 -16.42 -30.71 11.04
C LYS A 234 -16.43 -29.18 11.11
N GLY A 235 -16.44 -28.62 12.31
CA GLY A 235 -16.60 -27.20 12.57
C GLY A 235 -15.35 -26.41 12.90
N ASN A 236 -14.12 -26.97 12.69
CA ASN A 236 -12.87 -26.34 13.11
C ASN A 236 -12.48 -25.15 12.22
N SER A 237 -12.76 -25.23 10.91
CA SER A 237 -12.51 -24.15 9.95
C SER A 237 -13.62 -24.05 8.91
N LEU A 238 -13.76 -22.89 8.26
CA LEU A 238 -14.74 -22.72 7.16
C LEU A 238 -14.49 -23.68 6.00
N THR A 239 -13.25 -23.98 5.69
CA THR A 239 -12.89 -24.94 4.64
C THR A 239 -13.36 -26.35 5.01
N GLU A 240 -13.14 -26.78 6.25
CA GLU A 240 -13.62 -28.09 6.73
C GLU A 240 -15.16 -28.16 6.79
N MET A 241 -15.83 -27.10 7.19
CA MET A 241 -17.30 -27.02 7.18
C MET A 241 -17.85 -27.25 5.78
N ILE A 242 -17.31 -26.51 4.79
CA ILE A 242 -17.73 -26.64 3.40
C ILE A 242 -17.44 -28.02 2.86
N SER A 243 -16.23 -28.56 3.07
CA SER A 243 -15.86 -29.90 2.60
C SER A 243 -16.69 -31.02 3.22
N SER A 244 -17.07 -30.91 4.51
CA SER A 244 -17.95 -31.89 5.14
C SER A 244 -19.38 -31.86 4.57
N ILE A 245 -19.91 -30.66 4.24
CA ILE A 245 -21.21 -30.53 3.58
C ILE A 245 -21.17 -31.09 2.16
N GLU A 246 -20.12 -30.82 1.39
CA GLU A 246 -19.94 -31.37 0.03
C GLU A 246 -19.81 -32.90 0.04
N ALA A 247 -19.08 -33.44 1.02
CA ALA A 247 -18.94 -34.89 1.19
C ALA A 247 -20.29 -35.54 1.53
N GLN A 248 -21.09 -34.92 2.38
CA GLN A 248 -22.38 -35.41 2.77
C GLN A 248 -23.39 -35.39 1.59
N ASP A 249 -23.39 -34.29 0.82
CA ASP A 249 -24.21 -34.16 -0.40
C ASP A 249 -23.87 -35.26 -1.42
N LYS A 250 -22.56 -35.49 -1.68
CA LYS A 250 -22.09 -36.55 -2.58
C LYS A 250 -22.43 -37.97 -2.09
N SER A 251 -22.50 -38.18 -0.78
CA SER A 251 -22.83 -39.49 -0.22
C SER A 251 -24.29 -39.85 -0.36
N GLY A 252 -25.16 -38.88 -0.64
CA GLY A 252 -26.62 -39.03 -0.76
C GLY A 252 -27.32 -39.43 0.54
N LYS A 253 -26.59 -39.46 1.68
CA LYS A 253 -27.17 -39.84 2.98
C LYS A 253 -28.11 -38.80 3.55
N GLU A 254 -27.89 -37.56 3.22
CA GLU A 254 -28.70 -36.42 3.63
C GLU A 254 -28.85 -35.45 2.47
N LYS A 255 -30.08 -35.05 2.15
CA LYS A 255 -30.32 -34.05 1.09
C LYS A 255 -29.98 -32.67 1.58
N ILE A 256 -28.81 -32.19 1.18
CA ILE A 256 -28.40 -30.80 1.42
C ILE A 256 -29.27 -29.87 0.59
N HIS A 257 -29.75 -28.78 1.17
CA HIS A 257 -30.65 -27.86 0.49
C HIS A 257 -30.00 -27.27 -0.75
N PRO A 258 -30.57 -27.34 -1.95
CA PRO A 258 -29.95 -26.92 -3.22
C PRO A 258 -29.47 -25.46 -3.20
N GLN A 259 -30.17 -24.56 -2.52
CA GLN A 259 -29.73 -23.16 -2.36
C GLN A 259 -28.44 -23.03 -1.57
N LEU A 260 -28.19 -23.91 -0.59
CA LEU A 260 -26.93 -23.92 0.17
C LEU A 260 -25.76 -24.35 -0.74
N MET A 261 -25.96 -25.40 -1.54
CA MET A 261 -24.94 -25.83 -2.50
C MET A 261 -24.67 -24.79 -3.58
N GLU A 262 -25.69 -24.09 -4.04
CA GLU A 262 -25.53 -22.96 -4.96
C GLU A 262 -24.73 -21.81 -4.30
N HIS A 263 -25.01 -21.51 -3.03
CA HIS A 263 -24.27 -20.48 -2.30
C HIS A 263 -22.80 -20.85 -2.11
N ILE A 264 -22.50 -22.10 -1.76
CA ILE A 264 -21.12 -22.62 -1.68
C ILE A 264 -20.41 -22.48 -3.04
N LYS A 265 -21.07 -22.90 -4.13
CA LYS A 265 -20.52 -22.74 -5.48
C LYS A 265 -20.24 -21.28 -5.84
N LYS A 266 -21.11 -20.35 -5.46
CA LYS A 266 -20.88 -18.91 -5.67
C LYS A 266 -19.68 -18.40 -4.88
N LEU A 267 -19.46 -18.85 -3.65
CA LEU A 267 -18.27 -18.49 -2.85
C LEU A 267 -16.97 -19.03 -3.47
N GLN A 268 -17.04 -20.17 -4.14
CA GLN A 268 -15.92 -20.79 -4.84
C GLN A 268 -15.65 -20.18 -6.22
N GLN A 269 -16.56 -19.38 -6.76
CA GLN A 269 -16.41 -18.73 -8.07
C GLN A 269 -15.34 -17.64 -8.05
N LYS A 270 -14.85 -17.31 -9.25
CA LYS A 270 -13.85 -16.26 -9.46
C LYS A 270 -14.39 -14.90 -9.04
N HIS A 271 -13.68 -14.24 -8.12
CA HIS A 271 -13.94 -12.87 -7.72
C HIS A 271 -12.78 -11.96 -8.18
N PRO A 272 -12.85 -11.32 -9.36
CA PRO A 272 -11.73 -10.59 -9.95
C PRO A 272 -11.14 -9.52 -9.03
N THR A 273 -11.99 -8.85 -8.25
CA THR A 273 -11.56 -7.83 -7.28
C THR A 273 -10.73 -8.43 -6.15
N ILE A 274 -11.19 -9.57 -5.58
CA ILE A 274 -10.51 -10.26 -4.47
C ILE A 274 -9.18 -10.83 -4.95
N GLU A 275 -9.19 -11.53 -6.09
CA GLU A 275 -7.99 -12.11 -6.69
C GLU A 275 -6.91 -11.08 -6.97
N ARG A 276 -7.30 -9.89 -7.45
CA ARG A 276 -6.38 -8.78 -7.65
C ARG A 276 -5.65 -8.40 -6.37
N PHE A 277 -6.34 -8.35 -5.24
CA PHE A 277 -5.71 -8.00 -3.95
C PHE A 277 -4.83 -9.14 -3.44
N LEU A 278 -5.28 -10.40 -3.57
CA LEU A 278 -4.48 -11.56 -3.16
C LEU A 278 -3.20 -11.72 -3.99
N LEU A 279 -3.27 -11.44 -5.31
CA LEU A 279 -2.09 -11.41 -6.19
C LEU A 279 -1.11 -10.29 -5.81
N ARG A 280 -1.65 -9.09 -5.55
CA ARG A 280 -0.81 -7.93 -5.25
C ARG A 280 -0.17 -8.00 -3.86
N PHE A 281 -0.89 -8.58 -2.90
CA PHE A 281 -0.51 -8.60 -1.49
C PHE A 281 -0.65 -10.03 -0.94
N PRO A 282 0.25 -10.96 -1.25
CA PRO A 282 0.14 -12.37 -0.84
C PRO A 282 0.18 -12.55 0.68
N THR A 283 0.82 -11.65 1.41
CA THR A 283 0.88 -11.63 2.88
C THR A 283 -0.36 -11.02 3.54
N ILE A 284 -1.34 -10.52 2.75
CA ILE A 284 -2.58 -9.93 3.25
C ILE A 284 -3.29 -10.88 4.23
N ARG A 285 -3.75 -10.35 5.36
CA ARG A 285 -4.53 -11.12 6.35
C ARG A 285 -5.57 -10.24 7.04
N SER A 286 -6.52 -10.88 7.73
CA SER A 286 -7.47 -10.18 8.60
C SER A 286 -7.38 -10.73 10.01
N ARG A 287 -7.29 -9.84 11.01
CA ARG A 287 -7.40 -10.23 12.43
C ARG A 287 -8.86 -10.36 12.86
N VAL A 288 -9.75 -9.65 12.20
CA VAL A 288 -11.18 -9.64 12.51
C VAL A 288 -11.92 -10.80 11.83
N TYR A 289 -11.48 -11.18 10.61
CA TYR A 289 -12.11 -12.22 9.79
C TYR A 289 -11.05 -13.25 9.31
N PRO A 290 -10.32 -13.92 10.21
CA PRO A 290 -9.22 -14.81 9.81
C PRO A 290 -9.71 -15.99 8.97
N GLU A 291 -10.80 -16.65 9.36
CA GLU A 291 -11.35 -17.81 8.67
C GLU A 291 -11.88 -17.46 7.27
N SER A 292 -12.56 -16.31 7.14
CA SER A 292 -13.03 -15.80 5.84
C SER A 292 -11.87 -15.52 4.89
N MET A 293 -10.78 -14.93 5.41
CA MET A 293 -9.57 -14.64 4.65
C MET A 293 -8.86 -15.93 4.21
N ASN A 294 -8.75 -16.91 5.12
CA ASN A 294 -8.14 -18.20 4.83
C ASN A 294 -8.90 -18.96 3.75
N LEU A 295 -10.24 -18.96 3.80
CA LEU A 295 -11.09 -19.56 2.76
C LEU A 295 -10.84 -18.93 1.38
N LEU A 296 -10.82 -17.59 1.31
CA LEU A 296 -10.56 -16.87 0.04
C LEU A 296 -9.18 -17.19 -0.52
N LYS A 297 -8.14 -17.22 0.34
CA LYS A 297 -6.79 -17.60 -0.06
C LYS A 297 -6.71 -19.05 -0.54
N HIS A 298 -7.33 -19.98 0.16
CA HIS A 298 -7.37 -21.39 -0.22
C HIS A 298 -7.96 -21.57 -1.63
N HIS A 299 -9.13 -21.01 -1.89
CA HIS A 299 -9.76 -21.08 -3.21
C HIS A 299 -8.96 -20.37 -4.31
N PHE A 300 -8.28 -19.28 -3.97
CA PHE A 300 -7.39 -18.60 -4.89
C PHE A 300 -6.19 -19.48 -5.29
N LEU A 301 -5.51 -20.12 -4.31
CA LEU A 301 -4.37 -20.99 -4.55
C LEU A 301 -4.77 -22.21 -5.39
N LEU A 302 -5.85 -22.90 -5.04
CA LEU A 302 -6.36 -24.04 -5.83
C LEU A 302 -6.63 -23.67 -7.31
N ARG A 303 -7.09 -22.44 -7.57
CA ARG A 303 -7.30 -21.98 -8.94
C ARG A 303 -6.00 -21.68 -9.66
N GLN A 304 -5.00 -21.13 -8.97
CA GLN A 304 -3.67 -20.90 -9.57
C GLN A 304 -2.99 -22.22 -9.94
N GLU A 305 -3.06 -23.24 -9.09
CA GLU A 305 -2.54 -24.58 -9.34
C GLU A 305 -3.17 -25.20 -10.61
N LYS A 306 -4.51 -25.18 -10.71
CA LYS A 306 -5.22 -25.67 -11.89
C LYS A 306 -4.86 -24.94 -13.17
N LEU A 307 -4.63 -23.62 -13.11
CA LEU A 307 -4.20 -22.85 -14.28
C LEU A 307 -2.78 -23.22 -14.73
N GLN A 308 -1.87 -23.49 -13.78
CA GLN A 308 -0.51 -23.93 -14.08
C GLN A 308 -0.48 -25.34 -14.66
N GLU A 309 -1.29 -26.27 -14.15
CA GLU A 309 -1.42 -27.62 -14.68
C GLU A 309 -1.96 -27.60 -16.12
N ASN A 310 -2.98 -26.79 -16.39
CA ASN A 310 -3.53 -26.65 -17.75
C ASN A 310 -2.51 -26.07 -18.73
N GLN A 311 -1.68 -25.10 -18.30
CA GLN A 311 -0.62 -24.53 -19.14
C GLN A 311 0.48 -25.56 -19.45
N LYS A 312 0.89 -26.37 -18.46
CA LYS A 312 1.86 -27.44 -18.67
C LYS A 312 1.33 -28.51 -19.62
N GLY A 313 0.08 -28.93 -19.44
CA GLY A 313 -0.53 -29.94 -20.33
C GLY A 313 -0.80 -29.45 -21.77
N THR A 314 -0.78 -28.13 -22.00
CA THR A 314 -0.84 -27.54 -23.36
C THR A 314 0.55 -27.54 -24.01
N LEU A 315 1.60 -27.24 -23.24
CA LEU A 315 2.99 -27.21 -23.72
C LEU A 315 3.56 -28.63 -24.00
N GLU A 316 2.98 -29.68 -23.42
CA GLU A 316 3.37 -31.07 -23.66
C GLU A 316 2.66 -31.67 -24.89
N LYS A 317 1.69 -30.95 -25.48
CA LYS A 317 0.92 -31.42 -26.67
C LYS A 317 1.33 -30.73 -27.96
N ASP A 318 2.13 -29.69 -27.91
CA ASP A 318 2.77 -28.99 -29.03
C ASP A 318 4.22 -29.46 -29.19
#